data_61588198f1c59d2fbfe9e1aca023a8f8
#
_entry.id   61588198f1c59d2fbfe9e1aca023a8f8
#
_cell.length_a   1.000
_cell.length_b   1.000
_cell.length_c   1.000
_cell.angle_alpha   90.00
_cell.angle_beta   90.00
_cell.angle_gamma   90.00
#
_symmetry.space_group_name_H-M   'P 1'
#
loop_
_entity.id
_entity.type
_entity.pdbx_description
1 polymer ?
#
loop_
_entity_poly.entity_id
_entity_poly.type
_entity_poly.pdbx_seq_one_letter_code
_entity_poly.pdbx_strand_id
1 'polypeptide(L)'
;NEAFVSYSQTSPEERAHFLRTIGEQIIALGDELVTTACAETGLPAMRIQGERGRTVGQLALFTDLLENGEYDAVIDLADDDRKPLPKPDTRLGYLPLGVVGVFAASNFPLAFSTAGGDTASALAAGCPVVMKAHAAHPATAELVAQAILAAIDICGLDKGLFSLIQGKNYAIARQIVTHPQVKAVGFTGSERVGMILQQQINQRPEPIPFYGELGSINPQ
;
A
#
# COMPACT_ATOMS: atom_id res chain seq x y z
N ASN A 1 2.21 10.85 -11.87
CA ASN A 1 3.25 11.76 -11.32
C ASN A 1 2.68 13.06 -10.78
N GLU A 2 1.65 13.64 -11.41
CA GLU A 2 1.04 14.89 -10.93
C GLU A 2 0.46 14.71 -9.53
N ALA A 3 -0.29 13.63 -9.30
CA ALA A 3 -0.80 13.27 -7.99
C ALA A 3 0.29 13.09 -6.91
N PHE A 4 1.48 12.62 -7.28
CA PHE A 4 2.59 12.51 -6.33
C PHE A 4 3.07 13.88 -5.86
N VAL A 5 3.14 14.87 -6.76
CA VAL A 5 3.62 16.22 -6.40
C VAL A 5 2.74 16.84 -5.33
N SER A 6 1.42 16.74 -5.47
CA SER A 6 0.47 17.25 -4.47
C SER A 6 0.45 16.40 -3.20
N TYR A 7 0.34 15.06 -3.34
CA TYR A 7 0.18 14.18 -2.20
C TYR A 7 1.41 14.06 -1.31
N SER A 8 2.60 14.12 -1.88
CA SER A 8 3.86 14.11 -1.11
C SER A 8 4.01 15.32 -0.17
N GLN A 9 3.22 16.37 -0.37
CA GLN A 9 3.23 17.57 0.46
C GLN A 9 2.09 17.60 1.49
N THR A 10 1.22 16.59 1.51
CA THR A 10 0.15 16.50 2.51
C THR A 10 0.72 16.27 3.90
N SER A 11 0.05 16.84 4.89
CA SER A 11 0.41 16.65 6.30
C SER A 11 0.10 15.20 6.76
N PRO A 12 0.71 14.74 7.87
CA PRO A 12 0.34 13.49 8.50
C PRO A 12 -1.16 13.38 8.82
N GLU A 13 -1.76 14.46 9.30
CA GLU A 13 -3.18 14.53 9.67
C GLU A 13 -4.09 14.39 8.45
N GLU A 14 -3.74 15.00 7.32
CA GLU A 14 -4.47 14.85 6.06
C GLU A 14 -4.42 13.41 5.56
N ARG A 15 -3.25 12.76 5.63
CA ARG A 15 -3.12 11.34 5.27
C ARG A 15 -3.86 10.43 6.24
N ALA A 16 -3.81 10.71 7.55
CA ALA A 16 -4.56 9.97 8.57
C ALA A 16 -6.08 10.08 8.32
N HIS A 17 -6.59 11.27 8.03
CA HIS A 17 -7.98 11.48 7.67
C HIS A 17 -8.38 10.68 6.41
N PHE A 18 -7.54 10.68 5.38
CA PHE A 18 -7.78 9.91 4.15
C PHE A 18 -7.84 8.40 4.43
N LEU A 19 -6.89 7.84 5.17
CA LEU A 19 -6.89 6.41 5.52
C LEU A 19 -8.12 6.01 6.33
N ARG A 20 -8.54 6.85 7.27
CA ARG A 20 -9.77 6.65 8.05
C ARG A 20 -11.00 6.63 7.14
N THR A 21 -11.08 7.61 6.23
CA THR A 21 -12.17 7.71 5.26
C THR A 21 -12.23 6.48 4.34
N ILE A 22 -11.10 5.94 3.89
CA ILE A 22 -11.08 4.67 3.15
C ILE A 22 -11.71 3.55 3.99
N GLY A 23 -11.35 3.42 5.26
CA GLY A 23 -11.93 2.42 6.16
C GLY A 23 -13.46 2.56 6.30
N GLU A 24 -13.96 3.78 6.45
CA GLU A 24 -15.38 4.08 6.50
C GLU A 24 -16.11 3.69 5.20
N GLN A 25 -15.53 4.02 4.05
CA GLN A 25 -16.09 3.65 2.75
C GLN A 25 -16.11 2.14 2.52
N ILE A 26 -15.09 1.40 2.97
CA ILE A 26 -15.08 -0.08 2.91
C ILE A 26 -16.18 -0.67 3.80
N ILE A 27 -16.41 -0.13 4.99
CA ILE A 27 -17.51 -0.57 5.86
C ILE A 27 -18.86 -0.27 5.22
N ALA A 28 -19.01 0.88 4.58
CA ALA A 28 -20.25 1.30 3.92
C ALA A 28 -20.67 0.39 2.76
N LEU A 29 -19.74 -0.38 2.15
CA LEU A 29 -20.09 -1.41 1.15
C LEU A 29 -20.95 -2.55 1.72
N GLY A 30 -21.01 -2.71 3.05
CA GLY A 30 -21.93 -3.62 3.73
C GLY A 30 -21.80 -5.08 3.29
N ASP A 31 -22.96 -5.68 3.04
CA ASP A 31 -23.07 -7.10 2.66
C ASP A 31 -22.71 -7.35 1.20
N GLU A 32 -22.76 -6.33 0.35
CA GLU A 32 -22.40 -6.45 -1.08
C GLU A 32 -20.96 -6.91 -1.22
N LEU A 33 -20.02 -6.29 -0.48
CA LEU A 33 -18.61 -6.68 -0.49
C LEU A 33 -18.42 -8.13 -0.03
N VAL A 34 -19.11 -8.52 1.06
CA VAL A 34 -19.01 -9.88 1.62
C VAL A 34 -19.53 -10.90 0.62
N THR A 35 -20.72 -10.67 0.06
CA THR A 35 -21.37 -11.59 -0.88
C THR A 35 -20.55 -11.74 -2.16
N THR A 36 -20.02 -10.64 -2.70
CA THR A 36 -19.18 -10.64 -3.90
C THR A 36 -17.88 -11.43 -3.65
N ALA A 37 -17.21 -11.17 -2.53
CA ALA A 37 -15.98 -11.86 -2.20
C ALA A 37 -16.19 -13.37 -1.96
N CYS A 38 -17.30 -13.76 -1.32
CA CYS A 38 -17.67 -15.17 -1.16
C CYS A 38 -17.93 -15.85 -2.52
N ALA A 39 -18.65 -15.18 -3.42
CA ALA A 39 -18.96 -15.71 -4.74
C ALA A 39 -17.71 -15.93 -5.62
N GLU A 40 -16.74 -15.01 -5.54
CA GLU A 40 -15.50 -15.12 -6.31
C GLU A 40 -14.48 -16.11 -5.75
N THR A 41 -14.42 -16.24 -4.43
CA THR A 41 -13.34 -16.99 -3.76
C THR A 41 -13.77 -18.33 -3.19
N GLY A 42 -15.07 -18.55 -2.96
CA GLY A 42 -15.60 -19.70 -2.25
C GLY A 42 -15.32 -19.67 -0.73
N LEU A 43 -14.77 -18.57 -0.21
CA LEU A 43 -14.50 -18.43 1.22
C LEU A 43 -15.79 -18.17 2.02
N PRO A 44 -15.91 -18.68 3.25
CA PRO A 44 -17.10 -18.47 4.09
C PRO A 44 -17.28 -17.00 4.46
N ALA A 45 -18.54 -16.54 4.58
CA ALA A 45 -18.87 -15.16 4.91
C ALA A 45 -18.22 -14.66 6.22
N MET A 46 -18.18 -15.50 7.26
CA MET A 46 -17.51 -15.16 8.53
C MET A 46 -16.02 -14.86 8.33
N ARG A 47 -15.34 -15.60 7.45
CA ARG A 47 -13.94 -15.36 7.11
C ARG A 47 -13.77 -14.02 6.40
N ILE A 48 -14.63 -13.71 5.42
CA ILE A 48 -14.57 -12.42 4.67
C ILE A 48 -14.91 -11.25 5.60
N GLN A 49 -15.88 -11.38 6.49
CA GLN A 49 -16.19 -10.37 7.51
C GLN A 49 -15.01 -10.10 8.44
N GLY A 50 -14.35 -11.16 8.91
CA GLY A 50 -13.14 -11.04 9.73
C GLY A 50 -11.99 -10.37 8.96
N GLU A 51 -11.85 -10.70 7.69
CA GLU A 51 -10.82 -10.11 6.83
C GLU A 51 -11.10 -8.64 6.51
N ARG A 52 -12.37 -8.25 6.31
CA ARG A 52 -12.77 -6.84 6.21
C ARG A 52 -12.38 -6.07 7.47
N GLY A 53 -12.68 -6.63 8.65
CA GLY A 53 -12.27 -6.03 9.92
C GLY A 53 -10.75 -5.86 10.03
N ARG A 54 -9.97 -6.86 9.59
CA ARG A 54 -8.52 -6.79 9.54
C ARG A 54 -8.02 -5.69 8.59
N THR A 55 -8.62 -5.54 7.41
CA THR A 55 -8.27 -4.49 6.44
C THR A 55 -8.49 -3.10 7.02
N VAL A 56 -9.67 -2.87 7.62
CA VAL A 56 -9.98 -1.59 8.28
C VAL A 56 -9.08 -1.35 9.49
N GLY A 57 -8.80 -2.39 10.28
CA GLY A 57 -7.85 -2.31 11.39
C GLY A 57 -6.43 -1.96 10.96
N GLN A 58 -5.98 -2.43 9.78
CA GLN A 58 -4.68 -2.06 9.22
C GLN A 58 -4.63 -0.58 8.80
N LEU A 59 -5.71 -0.06 8.20
CA LEU A 59 -5.83 1.37 7.89
C LEU A 59 -5.82 2.23 9.17
N ALA A 60 -6.55 1.79 10.21
CA ALA A 60 -6.56 2.48 11.51
C ALA A 60 -5.16 2.49 12.17
N LEU A 61 -4.41 1.39 12.10
CA LEU A 61 -3.06 1.32 12.64
C LEU A 61 -2.12 2.35 11.99
N PHE A 62 -2.20 2.53 10.67
CA PHE A 62 -1.43 3.58 9.99
C PHE A 62 -1.95 4.98 10.28
N THR A 63 -3.26 5.14 10.50
CA THR A 63 -3.84 6.40 10.99
C THR A 63 -3.24 6.79 12.34
N ASP A 64 -3.23 5.86 13.31
CA ASP A 64 -2.67 6.09 14.64
C ASP A 64 -1.17 6.41 14.57
N LEU A 65 -0.41 5.71 13.73
CA LEU A 65 1.01 5.97 13.50
C LEU A 65 1.25 7.41 13.02
N LEU A 66 0.42 7.90 12.08
CA LEU A 66 0.52 9.24 11.53
C LEU A 66 0.17 10.32 12.57
N GLU A 67 -0.88 10.09 13.36
CA GLU A 67 -1.37 11.02 14.39
C GLU A 67 -0.45 11.08 15.62
N ASN A 68 0.18 9.96 15.98
CA ASN A 68 1.09 9.89 17.14
C ASN A 68 2.51 10.36 16.83
N GLY A 69 2.87 10.59 15.56
CA GLY A 69 4.22 11.02 15.17
C GLY A 69 5.30 9.97 15.39
N GLU A 70 4.95 8.68 15.50
CA GLU A 70 5.90 7.59 15.81
C GLU A 70 6.95 7.36 14.71
N TYR A 71 6.77 7.99 13.54
CA TYR A 71 7.72 7.94 12.43
C TYR A 71 8.49 9.25 12.25
N ASP A 72 8.38 10.18 13.19
CA ASP A 72 9.03 11.48 13.12
C ASP A 72 10.56 11.37 13.05
N ALA A 73 11.17 12.46 12.60
CA ALA A 73 12.59 12.55 12.44
C ALA A 73 13.35 12.31 13.76
N VAL A 74 14.37 11.47 13.72
CA VAL A 74 15.32 11.36 14.81
C VAL A 74 16.21 12.59 14.79
N ILE A 75 16.24 13.30 15.92
CA ILE A 75 17.10 14.47 16.13
C ILE A 75 18.19 14.08 17.11
N ASP A 76 19.45 14.15 16.66
CA ASP A 76 20.62 13.91 17.47
C ASP A 76 21.41 15.24 17.59
N LEU A 77 21.22 15.92 18.71
CA LEU A 77 21.74 17.25 18.93
C LEU A 77 23.26 17.29 18.94
N ALA A 78 23.82 18.45 18.52
CA ALA A 78 25.26 18.71 18.60
C ALA A 78 25.81 18.60 20.03
N ASP A 79 27.04 18.16 20.15
CA ASP A 79 27.84 18.13 21.39
C ASP A 79 29.26 18.54 21.05
N ASP A 80 29.56 19.81 21.25
CA ASP A 80 30.87 20.40 20.94
C ASP A 80 31.95 19.94 21.92
N ASP A 81 31.56 19.48 23.10
CA ASP A 81 32.50 19.02 24.15
C ASP A 81 32.90 17.54 24.01
N ARG A 82 32.22 16.78 23.14
CA ARG A 82 32.54 15.36 22.91
C ARG A 82 33.97 15.18 22.40
N LYS A 83 34.67 14.20 22.99
CA LYS A 83 36.04 13.81 22.58
C LYS A 83 36.02 12.46 21.87
N PRO A 84 36.91 12.15 20.93
CA PRO A 84 38.02 12.99 20.42
C PRO A 84 37.60 14.08 19.43
N LEU A 85 36.37 14.00 18.90
CA LEU A 85 35.82 14.97 17.93
C LEU A 85 34.44 15.45 18.38
N PRO A 86 34.08 16.69 18.15
CA PRO A 86 32.75 17.20 18.37
C PRO A 86 31.68 16.37 17.62
N LYS A 87 30.50 16.25 18.19
CA LYS A 87 29.36 15.63 17.55
C LYS A 87 28.53 16.70 16.80
N PRO A 88 28.33 16.59 15.49
CA PRO A 88 27.48 17.51 14.77
C PRO A 88 25.98 17.30 15.10
N ASP A 89 25.15 18.32 14.91
CA ASP A 89 23.68 18.15 14.84
C ASP A 89 23.33 17.30 13.62
N THR A 90 22.66 16.18 13.85
CA THR A 90 22.24 15.27 12.79
C THR A 90 20.74 15.01 12.89
N ARG A 91 20.07 14.95 11.76
CA ARG A 91 18.61 14.76 11.67
C ARG A 91 18.29 13.75 10.59
N LEU A 92 17.51 12.73 10.93
CA LEU A 92 16.97 11.75 10.00
C LEU A 92 15.49 12.04 9.80
N GLY A 93 15.09 12.32 8.59
CA GLY A 93 13.69 12.46 8.18
C GLY A 93 13.33 11.45 7.09
N TYR A 94 12.05 11.30 6.82
CA TYR A 94 11.52 10.40 5.79
C TYR A 94 10.92 11.21 4.65
N LEU A 95 11.15 10.76 3.43
CA LEU A 95 10.57 11.32 2.21
C LEU A 95 9.78 10.25 1.46
N PRO A 96 8.61 10.61 0.89
CA PRO A 96 7.88 9.70 0.01
C PRO A 96 8.74 9.26 -1.18
N LEU A 97 8.74 7.97 -1.51
CA LEU A 97 9.55 7.43 -2.59
C LEU A 97 9.04 7.83 -3.98
N GLY A 98 7.74 7.97 -4.14
CA GLY A 98 7.05 8.16 -5.42
C GLY A 98 5.96 7.12 -5.63
N VAL A 99 5.61 6.84 -6.87
CA VAL A 99 4.55 5.88 -7.20
C VAL A 99 4.95 4.46 -6.79
N VAL A 100 4.07 3.76 -6.05
CA VAL A 100 4.25 2.37 -5.62
C VAL A 100 3.36 1.45 -6.44
N GLY A 101 3.97 0.41 -7.05
CA GLY A 101 3.24 -0.69 -7.65
C GLY A 101 2.88 -1.73 -6.60
N VAL A 102 1.60 -2.08 -6.45
CA VAL A 102 1.15 -3.07 -5.46
C VAL A 102 0.47 -4.25 -6.16
N PHE A 103 0.75 -5.47 -5.70
CA PHE A 103 0.21 -6.71 -6.27
C PHE A 103 -0.57 -7.48 -5.23
N ALA A 104 -1.86 -7.74 -5.53
CA ALA A 104 -2.78 -8.46 -4.66
C ALA A 104 -2.47 -9.96 -4.55
N ALA A 105 -2.68 -10.51 -3.36
CA ALA A 105 -2.71 -11.96 -3.12
C ALA A 105 -4.04 -12.58 -3.55
N SER A 106 -4.03 -13.89 -3.85
CA SER A 106 -5.24 -14.64 -4.19
C SER A 106 -6.05 -15.09 -2.97
N ASN A 107 -5.36 -15.46 -1.90
CA ASN A 107 -5.92 -16.14 -0.73
C ASN A 107 -6.41 -15.20 0.39
N PHE A 108 -6.18 -13.90 0.25
CA PHE A 108 -6.65 -12.84 1.13
C PHE A 108 -7.24 -11.69 0.29
N PRO A 109 -8.50 -11.83 -0.17
CA PRO A 109 -9.10 -10.92 -1.15
C PRO A 109 -9.31 -9.49 -0.64
N LEU A 110 -9.21 -9.25 0.67
CA LEU A 110 -9.31 -7.93 1.28
C LEU A 110 -8.00 -7.51 1.95
N ALA A 111 -7.49 -8.29 2.92
CA ALA A 111 -6.39 -7.87 3.79
C ALA A 111 -5.02 -7.76 3.08
N PHE A 112 -4.80 -8.54 2.01
CA PHE A 112 -3.60 -8.47 1.17
C PHE A 112 -3.98 -8.20 -0.30
N SER A 113 -4.93 -7.32 -0.50
CA SER A 113 -5.44 -6.92 -1.80
C SER A 113 -5.55 -5.40 -1.89
N THR A 114 -6.60 -4.90 -2.54
CA THR A 114 -6.75 -3.52 -3.03
C THR A 114 -6.49 -2.44 -1.99
N ALA A 115 -7.01 -2.57 -0.76
CA ALA A 115 -6.76 -1.67 0.36
C ALA A 115 -5.97 -2.36 1.49
N GLY A 116 -5.24 -3.41 1.16
CA GLY A 116 -4.44 -4.16 2.14
C GLY A 116 -3.20 -3.41 2.63
N GLY A 117 -2.39 -4.10 3.44
CA GLY A 117 -1.23 -3.52 4.11
C GLY A 117 -0.28 -2.75 3.21
N ASP A 118 0.05 -3.28 2.02
CA ASP A 118 0.97 -2.63 1.07
C ASP A 118 0.40 -1.31 0.53
N THR A 119 -0.91 -1.28 0.20
CA THR A 119 -1.59 -0.05 -0.23
C THR A 119 -1.70 0.95 0.93
N ALA A 120 -2.12 0.49 2.11
CA ALA A 120 -2.27 1.35 3.27
C ALA A 120 -0.95 1.99 3.70
N SER A 121 0.14 1.22 3.73
CA SER A 121 1.48 1.73 4.08
C SER A 121 2.02 2.71 3.04
N ALA A 122 1.83 2.43 1.74
CA ALA A 122 2.24 3.34 0.67
C ALA A 122 1.52 4.68 0.75
N LEU A 123 0.18 4.66 0.94
CA LEU A 123 -0.62 5.87 1.11
C LEU A 123 -0.24 6.62 2.40
N ALA A 124 -0.03 5.93 3.53
CA ALA A 124 0.47 6.54 4.76
C ALA A 124 1.80 7.27 4.56
N ALA A 125 2.70 6.69 3.76
CA ALA A 125 4.00 7.26 3.45
C ALA A 125 3.95 8.41 2.42
N GLY A 126 2.77 8.83 1.94
CA GLY A 126 2.63 9.91 0.96
C GLY A 126 2.90 9.48 -0.49
N CYS A 127 2.75 8.19 -0.79
CA CYS A 127 3.02 7.59 -2.09
C CYS A 127 1.73 7.22 -2.83
N PRO A 128 1.51 7.67 -4.08
CA PRO A 128 0.44 7.18 -4.93
C PRO A 128 0.61 5.69 -5.25
N VAL A 129 -0.51 5.00 -5.50
CA VAL A 129 -0.53 3.55 -5.72
C VAL A 129 -1.11 3.18 -7.08
N VAL A 130 -0.39 2.31 -7.78
CA VAL A 130 -0.88 1.55 -8.93
C VAL A 130 -1.06 0.11 -8.49
N MET A 131 -2.32 -0.27 -8.26
CA MET A 131 -2.70 -1.58 -7.75
C MET A 131 -3.00 -2.55 -8.89
N LYS A 132 -2.29 -3.67 -8.93
CA LYS A 132 -2.58 -4.79 -9.82
C LYS A 132 -3.49 -5.79 -9.10
N ALA A 133 -4.77 -5.80 -9.42
CA ALA A 133 -5.75 -6.72 -8.87
C ALA A 133 -5.40 -8.19 -9.14
N HIS A 134 -5.72 -9.07 -8.22
CA HIS A 134 -5.62 -10.51 -8.48
C HIS A 134 -6.81 -11.01 -9.32
N ALA A 135 -6.52 -11.87 -10.28
CA ALA A 135 -7.53 -12.36 -11.24
C ALA A 135 -8.56 -13.32 -10.63
N ALA A 136 -8.38 -13.76 -9.38
CA ALA A 136 -9.31 -14.64 -8.68
C ALA A 136 -10.49 -13.91 -8.06
N HIS A 137 -10.39 -12.59 -7.84
CA HIS A 137 -11.45 -11.79 -7.20
C HIS A 137 -11.51 -10.36 -7.77
N PRO A 138 -11.74 -10.22 -9.09
CA PRO A 138 -11.72 -8.92 -9.75
C PRO A 138 -12.86 -7.98 -9.34
N ALA A 139 -14.07 -8.49 -9.10
CA ALA A 139 -15.21 -7.67 -8.67
C ALA A 139 -15.03 -7.18 -7.21
N THR A 140 -14.52 -8.04 -6.32
CA THR A 140 -14.14 -7.63 -4.97
C THR A 140 -13.10 -6.51 -5.00
N ALA A 141 -12.07 -6.63 -5.84
CA ALA A 141 -11.05 -5.61 -6.00
C ALA A 141 -11.64 -4.29 -6.51
N GLU A 142 -12.58 -4.35 -7.44
CA GLU A 142 -13.27 -3.18 -8.00
C GLU A 142 -14.10 -2.44 -6.94
N LEU A 143 -14.90 -3.17 -6.14
CA LEU A 143 -15.69 -2.58 -5.05
C LEU A 143 -14.79 -1.82 -4.06
N VAL A 144 -13.68 -2.42 -3.66
CA VAL A 144 -12.73 -1.77 -2.74
C VAL A 144 -12.03 -0.58 -3.41
N ALA A 145 -11.73 -0.66 -4.71
CA ALA A 145 -11.18 0.47 -5.45
C ALA A 145 -12.15 1.65 -5.50
N GLN A 146 -13.45 1.39 -5.72
CA GLN A 146 -14.48 2.42 -5.69
C GLN A 146 -14.58 3.09 -4.30
N ALA A 147 -14.42 2.32 -3.21
CA ALA A 147 -14.36 2.88 -1.86
C ALA A 147 -13.14 3.81 -1.68
N ILE A 148 -11.96 3.45 -2.21
CA ILE A 148 -10.78 4.32 -2.19
C ILE A 148 -11.02 5.59 -3.02
N LEU A 149 -11.60 5.47 -4.23
CA LEU A 149 -11.90 6.62 -5.08
C LEU A 149 -12.94 7.56 -4.45
N ALA A 150 -13.95 7.01 -3.78
CA ALA A 150 -14.90 7.80 -3.00
C ALA A 150 -14.21 8.57 -1.86
N ALA A 151 -13.29 7.93 -1.16
CA ALA A 151 -12.49 8.59 -0.12
C ALA A 151 -11.60 9.72 -0.70
N ILE A 152 -11.01 9.53 -1.88
CA ILE A 152 -10.25 10.56 -2.61
C ILE A 152 -11.13 11.78 -2.89
N ASP A 153 -12.35 11.56 -3.41
CA ASP A 153 -13.30 12.63 -3.71
C ASP A 153 -13.75 13.36 -2.42
N ILE A 154 -14.04 12.62 -1.33
CA ILE A 154 -14.44 13.18 -0.04
C ILE A 154 -13.33 14.05 0.57
N CYS A 155 -12.09 13.59 0.48
CA CYS A 155 -10.92 14.31 1.02
C CYS A 155 -10.40 15.40 0.07
N GLY A 156 -10.97 15.55 -1.13
CA GLY A 156 -10.53 16.56 -2.12
C GLY A 156 -9.13 16.32 -2.67
N LEU A 157 -8.68 15.05 -2.71
CA LEU A 157 -7.37 14.66 -3.20
C LEU A 157 -7.35 14.45 -4.72
N ASP A 158 -6.16 14.39 -5.31
CA ASP A 158 -5.99 14.14 -6.75
C ASP A 158 -6.43 12.72 -7.12
N LYS A 159 -7.25 12.59 -8.18
CA LYS A 159 -7.77 11.30 -8.66
C LYS A 159 -6.71 10.33 -9.16
N GLY A 160 -5.54 10.82 -9.53
CA GLY A 160 -4.38 10.01 -9.90
C GLY A 160 -3.66 9.36 -8.72
N LEU A 161 -4.12 9.58 -7.49
CA LEU A 161 -3.52 9.02 -6.28
C LEU A 161 -3.64 7.50 -6.20
N PHE A 162 -4.73 6.94 -6.72
CA PHE A 162 -4.95 5.51 -6.76
C PHE A 162 -5.46 5.05 -8.13
N SER A 163 -4.90 3.94 -8.62
CA SER A 163 -5.35 3.32 -9.87
C SER A 163 -5.39 1.80 -9.71
N LEU A 164 -6.51 1.19 -10.12
CA LEU A 164 -6.66 -0.27 -10.19
C LEU A 164 -6.45 -0.75 -11.62
N ILE A 165 -5.58 -1.73 -11.80
CA ILE A 165 -5.35 -2.41 -13.09
C ILE A 165 -5.78 -3.87 -12.96
N GLN A 166 -6.69 -4.29 -13.82
CA GLN A 166 -7.15 -5.66 -13.93
C GLN A 166 -6.52 -6.39 -15.13
N GLY A 167 -6.48 -7.69 -15.08
CA GLY A 167 -6.03 -8.54 -16.18
C GLY A 167 -5.18 -9.72 -15.72
N LYS A 168 -5.14 -10.77 -16.53
CA LYS A 168 -4.39 -12.02 -16.25
C LYS A 168 -3.01 -12.06 -16.92
N ASN A 169 -2.73 -11.10 -17.81
CA ASN A 169 -1.51 -11.13 -18.61
C ASN A 169 -0.30 -10.71 -17.77
N TYR A 170 0.74 -11.54 -17.78
CA TYR A 170 2.04 -11.23 -17.16
C TYR A 170 2.67 -9.94 -17.70
N ALA A 171 2.39 -9.57 -18.95
CA ALA A 171 2.88 -8.33 -19.54
C ALA A 171 2.48 -7.09 -18.73
N ILE A 172 1.28 -7.09 -18.12
CA ILE A 172 0.83 -6.01 -17.25
C ILE A 172 1.74 -5.88 -16.02
N ALA A 173 1.99 -7.01 -15.35
CA ALA A 173 2.87 -7.04 -14.19
C ALA A 173 4.29 -6.54 -14.54
N ARG A 174 4.82 -7.01 -15.66
CA ARG A 174 6.12 -6.56 -16.16
C ARG A 174 6.13 -5.06 -16.43
N GLN A 175 5.10 -4.53 -17.11
CA GLN A 175 5.02 -3.09 -17.39
C GLN A 175 5.02 -2.25 -16.11
N ILE A 176 4.30 -2.67 -15.07
CA ILE A 176 4.30 -1.96 -13.78
C ILE A 176 5.70 -1.95 -13.18
N VAL A 177 6.34 -3.12 -13.01
CA VAL A 177 7.64 -3.19 -12.31
C VAL A 177 8.80 -2.60 -13.09
N THR A 178 8.70 -2.51 -14.42
CA THR A 178 9.74 -1.89 -15.27
C THR A 178 9.48 -0.43 -15.60
N HIS A 179 8.30 0.11 -15.22
CA HIS A 179 7.97 1.50 -15.56
C HIS A 179 8.87 2.49 -14.79
N PRO A 180 9.50 3.47 -15.44
CA PRO A 180 10.50 4.36 -14.81
C PRO A 180 9.93 5.22 -13.68
N GLN A 181 8.63 5.51 -13.71
CA GLN A 181 7.95 6.30 -12.67
C GLN A 181 7.57 5.48 -11.42
N VAL A 182 7.58 4.15 -11.48
CA VAL A 182 7.38 3.30 -10.30
C VAL A 182 8.67 3.30 -9.49
N LYS A 183 8.57 3.65 -8.22
CA LYS A 183 9.71 3.84 -7.31
C LYS A 183 9.83 2.80 -6.21
N ALA A 184 8.81 1.97 -6.03
CA ALA A 184 8.84 0.80 -5.16
C ALA A 184 7.77 -0.19 -5.60
N VAL A 185 7.92 -1.45 -5.17
CA VAL A 185 6.93 -2.51 -5.43
C VAL A 185 6.63 -3.27 -4.14
N GLY A 186 5.35 -3.36 -3.79
CA GLY A 186 4.81 -4.29 -2.79
C GLY A 186 4.19 -5.51 -3.49
N PHE A 187 4.55 -6.70 -3.07
CA PHE A 187 4.08 -7.94 -3.68
C PHE A 187 3.75 -8.98 -2.62
N THR A 188 2.52 -9.46 -2.62
CA THR A 188 2.12 -10.63 -1.83
C THR A 188 1.66 -11.74 -2.78
N GLY A 189 2.32 -12.89 -2.75
CA GLY A 189 1.99 -14.00 -3.63
C GLY A 189 3.01 -15.14 -3.65
N SER A 190 2.97 -15.96 -4.69
CA SER A 190 3.90 -17.10 -4.79
C SER A 190 5.34 -16.65 -4.98
N GLU A 191 6.27 -17.35 -4.33
CA GLU A 191 7.72 -17.16 -4.48
C GLU A 191 8.15 -17.11 -5.94
N ARG A 192 7.64 -18.05 -6.76
CA ARG A 192 7.97 -18.12 -8.19
C ARG A 192 7.67 -16.80 -8.91
N VAL A 193 6.50 -16.23 -8.70
CA VAL A 193 6.14 -14.95 -9.37
C VAL A 193 6.93 -13.80 -8.79
N GLY A 194 7.08 -13.73 -7.47
CA GLY A 194 7.86 -12.69 -6.81
C GLY A 194 9.30 -12.65 -7.29
N MET A 195 9.97 -13.81 -7.39
CA MET A 195 11.35 -13.89 -7.89
C MET A 195 11.47 -13.46 -9.36
N ILE A 196 10.48 -13.77 -10.21
CA ILE A 196 10.46 -13.28 -11.60
C ILE A 196 10.33 -11.75 -11.64
N LEU A 197 9.45 -11.16 -10.83
CA LEU A 197 9.29 -9.71 -10.76
C LEU A 197 10.54 -9.02 -10.22
N GLN A 198 11.13 -9.55 -9.15
CA GLN A 198 12.38 -9.06 -8.59
C GLN A 198 13.53 -9.08 -9.61
N GLN A 199 13.62 -10.14 -10.41
CA GLN A 199 14.61 -10.22 -11.49
C GLN A 199 14.41 -9.11 -12.54
N GLN A 200 13.16 -8.78 -12.90
CA GLN A 200 12.87 -7.67 -13.80
C GLN A 200 13.24 -6.31 -13.17
N ILE A 201 12.98 -6.14 -11.87
CA ILE A 201 13.35 -4.94 -11.12
C ILE A 201 14.86 -4.75 -11.09
N ASN A 202 15.62 -5.82 -10.86
CA ASN A 202 17.09 -5.80 -10.82
C ASN A 202 17.75 -5.46 -12.17
N GLN A 203 17.00 -5.61 -13.28
CA GLN A 203 17.47 -5.23 -14.62
C GLN A 203 17.19 -3.76 -14.98
N ARG A 204 16.54 -3.01 -14.09
CA ARG A 204 16.27 -1.58 -14.31
C ARG A 204 17.56 -0.76 -14.26
N PRO A 205 17.66 0.31 -15.08
CA PRO A 205 18.76 1.27 -14.96
C PRO A 205 18.82 1.95 -13.58
N GLU A 206 17.65 2.19 -12.97
CA GLU A 206 17.48 2.73 -11.62
C GLU A 206 16.90 1.63 -10.71
N PRO A 207 17.66 1.10 -9.72
CA PRO A 207 17.16 0.13 -8.76
C PRO A 207 16.03 0.71 -7.91
N ILE A 208 15.04 -0.14 -7.60
CA ILE A 208 13.94 0.23 -6.70
C ILE A 208 13.75 -0.83 -5.63
N PRO A 209 13.24 -0.48 -4.44
CA PRO A 209 12.86 -1.45 -3.42
C PRO A 209 11.79 -2.43 -3.91
N PHE A 210 11.94 -3.71 -3.52
CA PHE A 210 10.95 -4.75 -3.70
C PHE A 210 10.61 -5.35 -2.33
N TYR A 211 9.39 -5.13 -1.88
CA TYR A 211 8.85 -5.65 -0.62
C TYR A 211 8.01 -6.89 -0.93
N GLY A 212 8.63 -8.06 -0.85
CA GLY A 212 8.00 -9.32 -1.25
C GLY A 212 7.62 -10.18 -0.06
N GLU A 213 6.34 -10.46 0.12
CA GLU A 213 5.79 -11.52 0.97
C GLU A 213 5.57 -12.75 0.09
N LEU A 214 6.53 -13.67 0.06
CA LEU A 214 6.62 -14.72 -0.98
C LEU A 214 6.18 -16.09 -0.49
N GLY A 215 6.55 -16.47 0.70
CA GLY A 215 6.24 -17.76 1.27
C GLY A 215 6.71 -17.82 2.71
N SER A 216 6.14 -18.74 3.47
CA SER A 216 6.53 -18.97 4.85
C SER A 216 6.67 -20.44 5.14
N ILE A 217 7.57 -20.77 6.08
CA ILE A 217 7.67 -22.08 6.71
C ILE A 217 7.19 -21.92 8.13
N ASN A 218 6.12 -22.61 8.48
CA ASN A 218 5.64 -22.65 9.88
C ASN A 218 6.19 -23.92 10.52
N PRO A 219 7.33 -23.87 11.23
CA PRO A 219 7.85 -25.02 11.95
C PRO A 219 6.88 -25.39 13.07
N GLN A 220 6.54 -26.67 13.16
CA GLN A 220 5.75 -27.25 14.24
C GLN A 220 6.67 -27.80 15.31
#